data_00b6aaaf48b2f92b2b110ea03bfed839
#
_entry.id   00b6aaaf48b2f92b2b110ea03bfed839
#
_cell.length_a   1.000
_cell.length_b   1.000
_cell.length_c   1.000
_cell.angle_alpha   90.00
_cell.angle_beta   90.00
_cell.angle_gamma   90.00
#
_symmetry.space_group_name_H-M   'P 1'
#
loop_
_entity.id
_entity.type
_entity.pdbx_description
1 polymer ?
#
loop_
_entity_poly.entity_id
_entity_poly.type
_entity_poly.pdbx_seq_one_letter_code
_entity_poly.pdbx_strand_id
1 'polypeptide(L)'
;MEENLEKKKALEVAMSQIEKQFGKGSVMKLGEFKAMEVEAIPTGALSLDIALGIGGVPRGRIIEVFGPESSGKTTLALHIIAEAQKMGGEAAFIDAEHALDPVYAKKLGVDVDNLIVSQPDTGEQALEITEALVRSGALDVIVVDSVAALVPKAEIDGDMGDSHMGLQARLMSQALRKLAGAINKSKTVLIFINQLREKIGVMFGNPETTTGGRALKFYASVRLDIRKIENIKQDGEVKGNRVRVKVIKNKVAPPFREAEFDIVYGEGISKAGNILDMAVNMDIIEKSGSWFSYDGDRIGQGRENVKKYLKDNPKILEEVEEKVRANFAKAFEDSLGEELPEVNEDGEFEDEE
;
A
#
# COMPACT_ATOMS: atom_id res chain seq x y z
N MET A 1 -12.46 10.76 46.34
CA MET A 1 -13.51 10.03 45.58
C MET A 1 -14.58 10.95 45.00
N GLU A 2 -15.14 11.90 45.74
CA GLU A 2 -16.15 12.87 45.26
C GLU A 2 -15.66 13.77 44.14
N GLU A 3 -14.45 14.35 44.26
CA GLU A 3 -13.84 15.21 43.23
C GLU A 3 -13.68 14.51 41.88
N ASN A 4 -13.41 13.22 41.86
CA ASN A 4 -13.27 12.40 40.66
C ASN A 4 -14.65 12.13 39.99
N LEU A 5 -15.70 12.04 40.79
CA LEU A 5 -17.08 11.87 40.33
C LEU A 5 -17.64 13.14 39.68
N GLU A 6 -17.33 14.32 40.26
CA GLU A 6 -17.70 15.60 39.69
C GLU A 6 -16.98 15.89 38.37
N LYS A 7 -15.69 15.56 38.27
CA LYS A 7 -14.94 15.66 37.02
C LYS A 7 -15.51 14.76 35.91
N LYS A 8 -15.90 13.52 36.22
CA LYS A 8 -16.56 12.61 35.27
C LYS A 8 -17.89 13.16 34.78
N LYS A 9 -18.74 13.69 35.67
CA LYS A 9 -20.03 14.30 35.31
C LYS A 9 -19.84 15.52 34.42
N ALA A 10 -18.88 16.40 34.75
CA ALA A 10 -18.57 17.57 33.93
C ALA A 10 -18.09 17.18 32.52
N LEU A 11 -17.29 16.11 32.39
CA LEU A 11 -16.85 15.57 31.09
C LEU A 11 -18.02 15.03 30.27
N GLU A 12 -18.94 14.28 30.88
CA GLU A 12 -20.13 13.76 30.20
C GLU A 12 -21.04 14.88 29.68
N VAL A 13 -21.24 15.95 30.46
CA VAL A 13 -21.98 17.13 30.03
C VAL A 13 -21.28 17.80 28.84
N ALA A 14 -19.98 17.99 28.90
CA ALA A 14 -19.20 18.58 27.80
C ALA A 14 -19.28 17.71 26.52
N MET A 15 -19.15 16.38 26.64
CA MET A 15 -19.28 15.47 25.49
C MET A 15 -20.69 15.59 24.86
N SER A 16 -21.76 15.60 25.70
CA SER A 16 -23.12 15.76 25.22
C SER A 16 -23.36 17.11 24.50
N GLN A 17 -22.74 18.20 24.99
CA GLN A 17 -22.81 19.49 24.31
C GLN A 17 -22.08 19.49 22.98
N ILE A 18 -20.91 18.89 22.89
CA ILE A 18 -20.15 18.72 21.65
C ILE A 18 -20.97 17.92 20.62
N GLU A 19 -21.57 16.81 21.03
CA GLU A 19 -22.42 16.02 20.14
C GLU A 19 -23.65 16.75 19.63
N LYS A 20 -24.28 17.58 20.48
CA LYS A 20 -25.38 18.43 20.06
C LYS A 20 -24.97 19.50 19.04
N GLN A 21 -23.77 20.06 19.19
CA GLN A 21 -23.27 21.12 18.34
C GLN A 21 -22.69 20.63 17.03
N PHE A 22 -21.95 19.50 17.05
CA PHE A 22 -21.15 19.01 15.92
C PHE A 22 -21.67 17.69 15.33
N GLY A 23 -22.71 17.12 15.91
CA GLY A 23 -23.30 15.86 15.49
C GLY A 23 -22.84 14.66 16.34
N LYS A 24 -23.68 13.61 16.34
CA LYS A 24 -23.41 12.36 17.07
C LYS A 24 -22.12 11.70 16.57
N GLY A 25 -21.26 11.29 17.51
CA GLY A 25 -19.96 10.69 17.19
C GLY A 25 -18.83 11.68 16.93
N SER A 26 -19.05 13.00 17.15
CA SER A 26 -17.99 14.02 17.05
C SER A 26 -16.96 13.92 18.18
N VAL A 27 -17.32 13.29 19.28
CA VAL A 27 -16.43 12.96 20.40
C VAL A 27 -16.82 11.59 20.97
N MET A 28 -15.81 10.77 21.33
CA MET A 28 -16.08 9.46 21.92
C MET A 28 -14.88 9.00 22.75
N LYS A 29 -15.08 8.07 23.65
CA LYS A 29 -13.97 7.41 24.37
C LYS A 29 -13.37 6.34 23.48
N LEU A 30 -12.05 6.26 23.43
CA LEU A 30 -11.35 5.29 22.57
C LEU A 30 -11.74 3.82 22.89
N GLY A 31 -12.04 3.48 24.14
CA GLY A 31 -12.49 2.15 24.54
C GLY A 31 -13.93 1.82 24.11
N GLU A 32 -14.75 2.81 23.77
CA GLU A 32 -16.09 2.63 23.19
C GLU A 32 -16.03 2.51 21.66
N PHE A 33 -14.90 2.86 21.08
CA PHE A 33 -14.56 2.52 19.71
C PHE A 33 -14.37 0.99 19.68
N LYS A 34 -15.35 0.25 19.18
CA LYS A 34 -15.03 -1.07 18.64
C LYS A 34 -13.87 -0.83 17.68
N ALA A 35 -12.74 -1.50 17.92
CA ALA A 35 -11.61 -1.41 17.00
C ALA A 35 -12.20 -1.65 15.62
N MET A 36 -12.38 -0.57 14.84
CA MET A 36 -12.88 -0.69 13.48
C MET A 36 -11.76 -1.40 12.77
N GLU A 37 -11.98 -2.69 12.47
CA GLU A 37 -11.12 -3.39 11.55
C GLU A 37 -10.97 -2.50 10.33
N VAL A 38 -9.75 -2.08 10.08
CA VAL A 38 -9.48 -1.22 8.92
C VAL A 38 -9.63 -2.11 7.70
N GLU A 39 -10.72 -1.93 6.97
CA GLU A 39 -10.92 -2.63 5.71
C GLU A 39 -9.75 -2.38 4.78
N ALA A 40 -9.32 -3.41 4.06
CA ALA A 40 -8.19 -3.35 3.16
C ALA A 40 -8.54 -3.88 1.78
N ILE A 41 -7.81 -3.42 0.77
CA ILE A 41 -7.84 -3.95 -0.59
C ILE A 41 -6.55 -4.73 -0.80
N PRO A 42 -6.59 -6.03 -1.19
CA PRO A 42 -5.39 -6.81 -1.46
C PRO A 42 -4.51 -6.18 -2.53
N THR A 43 -3.21 -6.43 -2.44
CA THR A 43 -2.24 -5.87 -3.40
C THR A 43 -1.99 -6.77 -4.61
N GLY A 44 -2.50 -8.00 -4.58
CA GLY A 44 -2.17 -9.04 -5.56
C GLY A 44 -0.89 -9.81 -5.23
N ALA A 45 -0.14 -9.38 -4.21
CA ALA A 45 1.02 -10.07 -3.66
C ALA A 45 0.77 -10.44 -2.19
N LEU A 46 0.52 -11.72 -1.90
CA LEU A 46 0.20 -12.20 -0.55
C LEU A 46 1.27 -11.81 0.48
N SER A 47 2.55 -11.89 0.10
CA SER A 47 3.65 -11.47 0.97
C SER A 47 3.57 -9.99 1.36
N LEU A 48 3.13 -9.11 0.44
CA LEU A 48 2.96 -7.69 0.73
C LEU A 48 1.70 -7.45 1.58
N ASP A 49 0.60 -8.16 1.32
CA ASP A 49 -0.61 -8.10 2.12
C ASP A 49 -0.32 -8.45 3.59
N ILE A 50 0.49 -9.47 3.79
CA ILE A 50 1.01 -9.90 5.10
C ILE A 50 1.94 -8.82 5.71
N ALA A 51 2.86 -8.26 4.93
CA ALA A 51 3.77 -7.22 5.42
C ALA A 51 3.04 -5.94 5.84
N LEU A 52 1.90 -5.63 5.20
CA LEU A 52 1.02 -4.53 5.56
C LEU A 52 0.23 -4.77 6.87
N GLY A 53 0.09 -6.03 7.30
CA GLY A 53 -0.47 -6.41 8.59
C GLY A 53 -2.00 -6.42 8.67
N ILE A 54 -2.70 -5.96 7.64
CA ILE A 54 -4.17 -5.88 7.57
C ILE A 54 -4.74 -6.55 6.31
N GLY A 55 -3.91 -7.32 5.59
CA GLY A 55 -4.33 -8.04 4.39
C GLY A 55 -4.38 -7.22 3.10
N GLY A 56 -3.78 -6.02 3.07
CA GLY A 56 -3.73 -5.15 1.89
C GLY A 56 -3.54 -3.68 2.21
N VAL A 57 -3.84 -2.80 1.25
CA VAL A 57 -3.80 -1.34 1.43
C VAL A 57 -5.06 -0.84 2.17
N PRO A 58 -4.91 0.02 3.20
CA PRO A 58 -6.03 0.46 4.04
C PRO A 58 -7.00 1.37 3.29
N ARG A 59 -8.31 1.09 3.40
CA ARG A 59 -9.37 1.97 2.88
C ARG A 59 -9.42 3.30 3.64
N GLY A 60 -9.78 4.36 2.95
CA GLY A 60 -9.88 5.70 3.53
C GLY A 60 -8.53 6.32 3.86
N ARG A 61 -7.45 5.91 3.18
CA ARG A 61 -6.08 6.33 3.45
C ARG A 61 -5.33 6.71 2.18
N ILE A 62 -4.31 7.56 2.37
CA ILE A 62 -3.34 7.93 1.35
C ILE A 62 -2.15 6.97 1.44
N ILE A 63 -1.77 6.42 0.30
CA ILE A 63 -0.64 5.51 0.13
C ILE A 63 0.37 6.18 -0.80
N GLU A 64 1.64 6.13 -0.49
CA GLU A 64 2.72 6.49 -1.41
C GLU A 64 3.50 5.24 -1.81
N VAL A 65 3.56 4.97 -3.11
CA VAL A 65 4.39 3.92 -3.71
C VAL A 65 5.53 4.61 -4.46
N PHE A 66 6.77 4.40 -4.04
CA PHE A 66 7.90 5.06 -4.65
C PHE A 66 9.09 4.10 -4.83
N GLY A 67 10.02 4.49 -5.68
CA GLY A 67 11.20 3.70 -6.00
C GLY A 67 11.85 4.16 -7.30
N PRO A 68 12.97 3.52 -7.72
CA PRO A 68 13.63 3.79 -8.98
C PRO A 68 12.72 3.57 -10.18
N GLU A 69 13.13 4.05 -11.33
CA GLU A 69 12.47 3.76 -12.60
C GLU A 69 12.45 2.25 -12.86
N SER A 70 11.41 1.78 -13.54
CA SER A 70 11.22 0.36 -13.89
C SER A 70 11.26 -0.62 -12.71
N SER A 71 10.99 -0.16 -11.48
CA SER A 71 10.93 -1.01 -10.28
C SER A 71 9.60 -1.75 -10.08
N GLY A 72 8.56 -1.43 -10.88
CA GLY A 72 7.23 -2.07 -10.81
C GLY A 72 6.17 -1.29 -10.04
N LYS A 73 6.35 0.03 -9.83
CA LYS A 73 5.38 0.90 -9.12
C LYS A 73 3.99 0.87 -9.76
N THR A 74 3.92 1.18 -11.06
CA THR A 74 2.67 1.18 -11.83
C THR A 74 2.06 -0.22 -11.90
N THR A 75 2.88 -1.27 -12.06
CA THR A 75 2.43 -2.66 -12.03
C THR A 75 1.73 -3.00 -10.71
N LEU A 76 2.33 -2.64 -9.57
CA LEU A 76 1.72 -2.85 -8.25
C LEU A 76 0.40 -2.09 -8.11
N ALA A 77 0.35 -0.83 -8.53
CA ALA A 77 -0.86 -0.01 -8.48
C ALA A 77 -1.99 -0.59 -9.36
N LEU A 78 -1.68 -1.08 -10.56
CA LEU A 78 -2.65 -1.73 -11.44
C LEU A 78 -3.17 -3.07 -10.86
N HIS A 79 -2.32 -3.83 -10.17
CA HIS A 79 -2.79 -5.02 -9.45
C HIS A 79 -3.75 -4.66 -8.31
N ILE A 80 -3.50 -3.59 -7.55
CA ILE A 80 -4.44 -3.11 -6.51
C ILE A 80 -5.78 -2.70 -7.13
N ILE A 81 -5.77 -2.02 -8.29
CA ILE A 81 -6.99 -1.72 -9.06
C ILE A 81 -7.72 -3.02 -9.43
N ALA A 82 -7.01 -3.99 -10.00
CA ALA A 82 -7.61 -5.26 -10.41
C ALA A 82 -8.24 -6.02 -9.22
N GLU A 83 -7.57 -6.01 -8.06
CA GLU A 83 -8.13 -6.62 -6.84
C GLU A 83 -9.37 -5.85 -6.33
N ALA A 84 -9.36 -4.51 -6.37
CA ALA A 84 -10.54 -3.71 -6.02
C ALA A 84 -11.75 -4.04 -6.93
N GLN A 85 -11.53 -4.12 -8.25
CA GLN A 85 -12.56 -4.46 -9.22
C GLN A 85 -13.09 -5.90 -9.04
N LYS A 86 -12.23 -6.88 -8.71
CA LYS A 86 -12.65 -8.24 -8.36
C LYS A 86 -13.56 -8.30 -7.12
N MET A 87 -13.39 -7.36 -6.21
CA MET A 87 -14.27 -7.19 -5.04
C MET A 87 -15.58 -6.46 -5.38
N GLY A 88 -15.82 -6.10 -6.65
CA GLY A 88 -16.98 -5.34 -7.11
C GLY A 88 -16.85 -3.82 -6.90
N GLY A 89 -15.63 -3.34 -6.66
CA GLY A 89 -15.35 -1.91 -6.46
C GLY A 89 -15.03 -1.18 -7.77
N GLU A 90 -15.15 0.14 -7.70
CA GLU A 90 -14.88 1.07 -8.81
C GLU A 90 -13.50 1.72 -8.64
N ALA A 91 -12.82 1.97 -9.77
CA ALA A 91 -11.47 2.52 -9.75
C ALA A 91 -11.25 3.63 -10.79
N ALA A 92 -10.31 4.53 -10.47
CA ALA A 92 -9.85 5.56 -11.41
C ALA A 92 -8.32 5.61 -11.47
N PHE A 93 -7.81 5.98 -12.64
CA PHE A 93 -6.39 6.19 -12.91
C PHE A 93 -6.17 7.59 -13.48
N ILE A 94 -5.43 8.42 -12.75
CA ILE A 94 -5.04 9.77 -13.17
C ILE A 94 -3.65 9.64 -13.77
N ASP A 95 -3.60 9.58 -15.10
CA ASP A 95 -2.40 9.36 -15.90
C ASP A 95 -1.73 10.69 -16.27
N ALA A 96 -0.99 11.27 -15.34
CA ALA A 96 -0.25 12.51 -15.55
C ALA A 96 1.04 12.31 -16.38
N GLU A 97 1.51 11.08 -16.54
CA GLU A 97 2.66 10.75 -17.41
C GLU A 97 2.24 10.43 -18.84
N HIS A 98 0.94 10.27 -19.14
CA HIS A 98 0.39 9.84 -20.42
C HIS A 98 0.98 8.51 -20.93
N ALA A 99 1.22 7.57 -20.01
CA ALA A 99 1.98 6.35 -20.27
C ALA A 99 1.20 5.05 -19.96
N LEU A 100 -0.10 5.15 -19.60
CA LEU A 100 -0.93 3.98 -19.31
C LEU A 100 -1.14 3.16 -20.60
N ASP A 101 -0.67 1.89 -20.56
CA ASP A 101 -0.94 0.91 -21.62
C ASP A 101 -2.17 0.06 -21.23
N PRO A 102 -3.33 0.22 -21.93
CA PRO A 102 -4.53 -0.53 -21.63
C PRO A 102 -4.38 -2.03 -21.92
N VAL A 103 -3.52 -2.42 -22.88
CA VAL A 103 -3.26 -3.82 -23.18
C VAL A 103 -2.51 -4.47 -22.03
N TYR A 104 -1.53 -3.77 -21.46
CA TYR A 104 -0.82 -4.24 -20.28
C TYR A 104 -1.74 -4.29 -19.05
N ALA A 105 -2.52 -3.24 -18.78
CA ALA A 105 -3.48 -3.22 -17.69
C ALA A 105 -4.46 -4.41 -17.75
N LYS A 106 -5.00 -4.70 -18.93
CA LYS A 106 -5.89 -5.87 -19.15
C LYS A 106 -5.21 -7.19 -18.83
N LYS A 107 -3.93 -7.36 -19.19
CA LYS A 107 -3.15 -8.56 -18.85
C LYS A 107 -2.95 -8.75 -17.36
N LEU A 108 -2.88 -7.65 -16.59
CA LEU A 108 -2.80 -7.68 -15.14
C LEU A 108 -4.14 -7.98 -14.45
N GLY A 109 -5.21 -8.11 -15.22
CA GLY A 109 -6.55 -8.41 -14.72
C GLY A 109 -7.42 -7.18 -14.46
N VAL A 110 -6.99 -5.98 -14.88
CA VAL A 110 -7.81 -4.77 -14.80
C VAL A 110 -8.95 -4.87 -15.82
N ASP A 111 -10.18 -4.61 -15.37
CA ASP A 111 -11.32 -4.35 -16.23
C ASP A 111 -11.17 -2.95 -16.82
N VAL A 112 -10.57 -2.89 -18.01
CA VAL A 112 -10.26 -1.63 -18.69
C VAL A 112 -11.50 -0.92 -19.22
N ASP A 113 -12.57 -1.66 -19.46
CA ASP A 113 -13.83 -1.11 -19.99
C ASP A 113 -14.57 -0.28 -18.91
N ASN A 114 -14.36 -0.61 -17.63
CA ASN A 114 -14.94 0.07 -16.48
C ASN A 114 -13.93 0.94 -15.70
N LEU A 115 -12.65 0.97 -16.09
CA LEU A 115 -11.66 1.84 -15.45
C LEU A 115 -11.84 3.30 -15.90
N ILE A 116 -12.07 4.20 -14.95
CA ILE A 116 -12.11 5.64 -15.21
C ILE A 116 -10.67 6.14 -15.41
N VAL A 117 -10.38 6.75 -16.56
CA VAL A 117 -9.05 7.31 -16.86
C VAL A 117 -9.16 8.81 -17.11
N SER A 118 -8.25 9.57 -16.53
CA SER A 118 -8.08 11.00 -16.80
C SER A 118 -6.62 11.30 -17.11
N GLN A 119 -6.40 12.12 -18.15
CA GLN A 119 -5.07 12.58 -18.58
C GLN A 119 -5.01 14.11 -18.50
N PRO A 120 -4.72 14.64 -17.30
CA PRO A 120 -4.70 16.10 -17.08
C PRO A 120 -3.44 16.76 -17.64
N ASP A 121 -3.58 18.00 -18.09
CA ASP A 121 -2.48 18.80 -18.63
C ASP A 121 -1.65 19.49 -17.54
N THR A 122 -2.21 19.71 -16.34
CA THR A 122 -1.56 20.42 -15.23
C THR A 122 -1.72 19.68 -13.91
N GLY A 123 -0.82 19.94 -12.97
CA GLY A 123 -0.91 19.37 -11.62
C GLY A 123 -2.15 19.83 -10.86
N GLU A 124 -2.60 21.09 -11.06
CA GLU A 124 -3.84 21.61 -10.48
C GLU A 124 -5.05 20.82 -10.99
N GLN A 125 -5.15 20.63 -12.30
CA GLN A 125 -6.23 19.86 -12.91
C GLN A 125 -6.26 18.42 -12.43
N ALA A 126 -5.11 17.75 -12.36
CA ALA A 126 -4.99 16.39 -11.83
C ALA A 126 -5.54 16.28 -10.41
N LEU A 127 -5.15 17.19 -9.54
CA LEU A 127 -5.52 17.17 -8.11
C LEU A 127 -6.99 17.62 -7.88
N GLU A 128 -7.53 18.52 -8.70
CA GLU A 128 -8.94 18.91 -8.67
C GLU A 128 -9.84 17.78 -9.15
N ILE A 129 -9.49 17.08 -10.22
CA ILE A 129 -10.19 15.87 -10.68
C ILE A 129 -10.14 14.80 -9.58
N THR A 130 -8.97 14.56 -9.00
CA THR A 130 -8.82 13.61 -7.88
C THR A 130 -9.72 13.99 -6.71
N GLU A 131 -9.77 15.29 -6.33
CA GLU A 131 -10.64 15.77 -5.25
C GLU A 131 -12.12 15.52 -5.56
N ALA A 132 -12.56 15.83 -6.78
CA ALA A 132 -13.95 15.62 -7.20
C ALA A 132 -14.33 14.13 -7.15
N LEU A 133 -13.46 13.25 -7.64
CA LEU A 133 -13.66 11.79 -7.62
C LEU A 133 -13.71 11.24 -6.18
N VAL A 134 -12.82 11.67 -5.30
CA VAL A 134 -12.83 11.29 -3.88
C VAL A 134 -14.13 11.74 -3.20
N ARG A 135 -14.58 12.98 -3.46
CA ARG A 135 -15.79 13.54 -2.85
C ARG A 135 -17.07 12.86 -3.33
N SER A 136 -17.06 12.24 -4.50
CA SER A 136 -18.21 11.46 -4.98
C SER A 136 -18.54 10.29 -4.05
N GLY A 137 -17.54 9.73 -3.35
CA GLY A 137 -17.67 8.55 -2.49
C GLY A 137 -18.00 7.26 -3.26
N ALA A 138 -17.91 7.29 -4.59
CA ALA A 138 -18.25 6.15 -5.45
C ALA A 138 -17.06 5.26 -5.82
N LEU A 139 -15.83 5.72 -5.54
CA LEU A 139 -14.61 5.01 -5.95
C LEU A 139 -13.91 4.36 -4.75
N ASP A 140 -13.50 3.13 -4.94
CA ASP A 140 -12.73 2.35 -3.97
C ASP A 140 -11.24 2.65 -4.04
N VAL A 141 -10.70 2.83 -5.26
CA VAL A 141 -9.30 3.12 -5.51
C VAL A 141 -9.14 4.24 -6.53
N ILE A 142 -8.24 5.18 -6.24
CA ILE A 142 -7.77 6.18 -7.20
C ILE A 142 -6.24 6.11 -7.20
N VAL A 143 -5.65 5.99 -8.38
CA VAL A 143 -4.19 6.04 -8.59
C VAL A 143 -3.83 7.34 -9.29
N VAL A 144 -2.80 8.03 -8.82
CA VAL A 144 -2.19 9.19 -9.49
C VAL A 144 -0.77 8.81 -9.90
N ASP A 145 -0.52 8.69 -11.19
CA ASP A 145 0.77 8.31 -11.76
C ASP A 145 1.30 9.43 -12.68
N SER A 146 2.30 10.18 -12.28
CA SER A 146 3.01 10.19 -11.01
C SER A 146 3.07 11.60 -10.42
N VAL A 147 3.42 11.70 -9.12
CA VAL A 147 3.64 13.01 -8.47
C VAL A 147 4.70 13.83 -9.21
N ALA A 148 5.71 13.19 -9.80
CA ALA A 148 6.76 13.86 -10.54
C ALA A 148 6.23 14.61 -11.79
N ALA A 149 5.14 14.14 -12.37
CA ALA A 149 4.49 14.72 -13.56
C ALA A 149 3.43 15.77 -13.21
N LEU A 150 3.13 16.02 -11.94
CA LEU A 150 2.19 17.06 -11.51
C LEU A 150 2.87 18.44 -11.60
N VAL A 151 3.01 18.93 -12.82
CA VAL A 151 3.63 20.24 -13.10
C VAL A 151 2.60 21.35 -12.82
N PRO A 152 2.93 22.36 -11.98
CA PRO A 152 2.06 23.50 -11.77
C PRO A 152 1.81 24.29 -13.07
N LYS A 153 0.58 24.78 -13.25
CA LYS A 153 0.21 25.56 -14.42
C LYS A 153 1.13 26.76 -14.65
N ALA A 154 1.50 27.47 -13.58
CA ALA A 154 2.40 28.62 -13.66
C ALA A 154 3.80 28.26 -14.18
N GLU A 155 4.24 27.00 -14.03
CA GLU A 155 5.50 26.50 -14.60
C GLU A 155 5.34 26.17 -16.08
N ILE A 156 4.16 25.66 -16.50
CA ILE A 156 3.85 25.37 -17.90
C ILE A 156 3.71 26.66 -18.72
N ASP A 157 3.06 27.68 -18.16
CA ASP A 157 2.81 28.98 -18.80
C ASP A 157 4.04 29.90 -18.78
N GLY A 158 5.11 29.57 -18.01
CA GLY A 158 6.34 30.34 -17.88
C GLY A 158 7.31 30.12 -19.05
N ASP A 159 8.31 30.99 -19.15
CA ASP A 159 9.35 30.88 -20.17
C ASP A 159 10.40 29.81 -19.78
N MET A 160 11.05 29.22 -20.80
CA MET A 160 12.14 28.27 -20.57
C MET A 160 13.31 28.95 -19.85
N GLY A 161 13.63 28.43 -18.65
CA GLY A 161 14.69 28.95 -17.78
C GLY A 161 14.19 29.73 -16.56
N ASP A 162 12.87 29.98 -16.47
CA ASP A 162 12.28 30.59 -15.28
C ASP A 162 12.42 29.69 -14.06
N SER A 163 12.64 30.31 -12.89
CA SER A 163 12.77 29.59 -11.64
C SER A 163 11.40 29.42 -10.96
N HIS A 164 10.90 28.18 -10.93
CA HIS A 164 9.62 27.83 -10.29
C HIS A 164 9.80 27.03 -9.00
N MET A 165 10.86 27.31 -8.24
CA MET A 165 11.22 26.57 -7.03
C MET A 165 10.07 26.50 -6.02
N GLY A 166 9.70 25.26 -5.63
CA GLY A 166 8.75 24.99 -4.55
C GLY A 166 7.27 25.10 -4.92
N LEU A 167 6.90 25.45 -6.17
CA LEU A 167 5.50 25.52 -6.58
C LEU A 167 4.80 24.17 -6.47
N GLN A 168 5.40 23.10 -6.99
CA GLN A 168 4.88 21.74 -6.87
C GLN A 168 4.68 21.33 -5.39
N ALA A 169 5.62 21.64 -4.52
CA ALA A 169 5.50 21.32 -3.09
C ALA A 169 4.37 22.07 -2.41
N ARG A 170 4.10 23.32 -2.80
CA ARG A 170 2.96 24.13 -2.31
C ARG A 170 1.64 23.56 -2.81
N LEU A 171 1.56 23.21 -4.09
CA LEU A 171 0.39 22.58 -4.72
C LEU A 171 0.05 21.26 -4.01
N MET A 172 1.02 20.36 -3.84
CA MET A 172 0.83 19.11 -3.09
C MET A 172 0.39 19.34 -1.64
N SER A 173 0.98 20.31 -0.95
CA SER A 173 0.60 20.63 0.43
C SER A 173 -0.84 21.13 0.53
N GLN A 174 -1.30 21.93 -0.42
CA GLN A 174 -2.66 22.44 -0.48
C GLN A 174 -3.66 21.31 -0.78
N ALA A 175 -3.38 20.50 -1.79
CA ALA A 175 -4.24 19.39 -2.21
C ALA A 175 -4.40 18.35 -1.09
N LEU A 176 -3.30 17.94 -0.46
CA LEU A 176 -3.33 16.91 0.59
C LEU A 176 -4.11 17.36 1.83
N ARG A 177 -4.10 18.66 2.18
CA ARG A 177 -4.95 19.19 3.25
C ARG A 177 -6.44 19.06 2.95
N LYS A 178 -6.84 19.28 1.69
CA LYS A 178 -8.23 19.13 1.25
C LYS A 178 -8.64 17.65 1.16
N LEU A 179 -7.76 16.82 0.59
CA LEU A 179 -8.03 15.41 0.33
C LEU A 179 -8.12 14.57 1.60
N ALA A 180 -7.30 14.82 2.61
CA ALA A 180 -7.19 13.96 3.79
C ALA A 180 -8.54 13.73 4.51
N GLY A 181 -9.33 14.79 4.70
CA GLY A 181 -10.65 14.67 5.33
C GLY A 181 -11.70 14.00 4.45
N ALA A 182 -11.64 14.24 3.14
CA ALA A 182 -12.56 13.64 2.18
C ALA A 182 -12.30 12.13 2.01
N ILE A 183 -11.04 11.73 1.89
CA ILE A 183 -10.62 10.33 1.74
C ILE A 183 -11.07 9.47 2.93
N ASN A 184 -10.91 9.96 4.16
CA ASN A 184 -11.36 9.22 5.33
C ASN A 184 -12.88 9.00 5.34
N LYS A 185 -13.66 9.98 4.87
CA LYS A 185 -15.13 9.88 4.79
C LYS A 185 -15.59 8.97 3.66
N SER A 186 -14.98 9.07 2.47
CA SER A 186 -15.35 8.29 1.29
C SER A 186 -14.86 6.84 1.35
N LYS A 187 -13.93 6.50 2.27
CA LYS A 187 -13.27 5.19 2.34
C LYS A 187 -12.46 4.83 1.08
N THR A 188 -12.19 5.79 0.22
CA THR A 188 -11.37 5.61 -0.99
C THR A 188 -9.91 5.38 -0.60
N VAL A 189 -9.23 4.44 -1.26
CA VAL A 189 -7.77 4.32 -1.23
C VAL A 189 -7.20 5.26 -2.28
N LEU A 190 -6.39 6.24 -1.87
CA LEU A 190 -5.69 7.12 -2.81
C LEU A 190 -4.21 6.77 -2.85
N ILE A 191 -3.76 6.29 -4.01
CA ILE A 191 -2.37 5.88 -4.25
C ILE A 191 -1.67 6.96 -5.08
N PHE A 192 -0.59 7.52 -4.52
CA PHE A 192 0.34 8.36 -5.26
C PHE A 192 1.57 7.53 -5.63
N ILE A 193 1.84 7.40 -6.92
CA ILE A 193 3.10 6.89 -7.42
C ILE A 193 4.10 8.03 -7.44
N ASN A 194 5.32 7.79 -6.96
CA ASN A 194 6.35 8.80 -6.86
C ASN A 194 7.71 8.31 -7.36
N GLN A 195 8.52 9.22 -7.84
CA GLN A 195 9.86 8.95 -8.32
C GLN A 195 10.90 9.39 -7.28
N LEU A 196 12.04 8.73 -7.29
CA LEU A 196 13.20 9.15 -6.50
C LEU A 196 14.02 10.18 -7.27
N ARG A 197 14.58 11.13 -6.52
CA ARG A 197 15.57 12.11 -6.97
C ARG A 197 16.72 12.13 -5.99
N GLU A 198 17.89 12.46 -6.44
CA GLU A 198 19.05 12.63 -5.60
C GLU A 198 19.19 14.10 -5.18
N LYS A 199 19.48 14.32 -3.92
CA LYS A 199 19.83 15.65 -3.39
C LYS A 199 21.29 15.94 -3.68
N ILE A 200 21.54 17.00 -4.43
CA ILE A 200 22.89 17.47 -4.71
C ILE A 200 23.56 17.94 -3.41
N GLY A 201 24.83 17.55 -3.18
CA GLY A 201 25.65 18.00 -2.05
C GLY A 201 25.45 17.27 -0.71
N VAL A 202 24.73 16.16 -0.68
CA VAL A 202 24.64 15.30 0.51
C VAL A 202 25.85 14.36 0.56
N MET A 203 26.84 14.68 1.41
CA MET A 203 28.05 13.85 1.57
C MET A 203 27.84 12.71 2.57
N PHE A 204 26.88 12.80 3.49
CA PHE A 204 26.59 11.78 4.51
C PHE A 204 25.09 11.53 4.61
N GLY A 205 24.69 10.26 4.84
CA GLY A 205 23.30 9.84 4.91
C GLY A 205 22.71 9.48 3.55
N ASN A 206 21.37 9.29 3.50
CA ASN A 206 20.69 8.90 2.27
C ASN A 206 20.38 10.15 1.40
N PRO A 207 20.98 10.27 0.21
CA PRO A 207 20.71 11.37 -0.71
C PRO A 207 19.36 11.29 -1.39
N GLU A 208 18.72 10.11 -1.42
CA GLU A 208 17.46 9.89 -2.13
C GLU A 208 16.30 10.64 -1.47
N THR A 209 15.46 11.25 -2.28
CA THR A 209 14.23 11.89 -1.85
C THR A 209 13.15 11.74 -2.90
N THR A 210 11.87 11.75 -2.48
CA THR A 210 10.73 11.75 -3.38
C THR A 210 10.40 13.17 -3.84
N THR A 211 9.76 13.31 -5.03
CA THR A 211 9.30 14.60 -5.58
C THR A 211 8.06 15.13 -4.83
N GLY A 212 7.64 16.37 -5.10
CA GLY A 212 6.44 16.97 -4.50
C GLY A 212 6.61 17.47 -3.07
N GLY A 213 7.85 17.57 -2.55
CA GLY A 213 8.15 18.11 -1.23
C GLY A 213 7.91 17.12 -0.09
N ARG A 214 7.65 17.66 1.12
CA ARG A 214 7.52 16.83 2.34
C ARG A 214 6.08 16.44 2.69
N ALA A 215 5.08 17.12 2.14
CA ALA A 215 3.69 16.98 2.57
C ALA A 215 3.20 15.53 2.43
N LEU A 216 3.44 14.88 1.31
CA LEU A 216 3.00 13.50 1.08
C LEU A 216 3.59 12.53 2.10
N LYS A 217 4.84 12.71 2.53
CA LYS A 217 5.48 11.89 3.58
C LYS A 217 4.74 11.95 4.91
N PHE A 218 4.11 13.09 5.23
CA PHE A 218 3.31 13.25 6.46
C PHE A 218 1.89 12.72 6.29
N TYR A 219 1.23 13.04 5.17
CA TYR A 219 -0.16 12.67 4.93
C TYR A 219 -0.35 11.19 4.60
N ALA A 220 0.59 10.55 3.91
CA ALA A 220 0.52 9.12 3.64
C ALA A 220 0.47 8.30 4.94
N SER A 221 -0.50 7.39 5.01
CA SER A 221 -0.62 6.42 6.11
C SER A 221 0.30 5.23 5.90
N VAL A 222 0.53 4.85 4.65
CA VAL A 222 1.46 3.78 4.24
C VAL A 222 2.41 4.35 3.19
N ARG A 223 3.69 3.98 3.29
CA ARG A 223 4.71 4.30 2.29
C ARG A 223 5.47 3.05 1.93
N LEU A 224 5.51 2.73 0.64
CA LEU A 224 6.10 1.54 0.06
C LEU A 224 7.29 1.92 -0.83
N ASP A 225 8.49 1.48 -0.45
CA ASP A 225 9.70 1.59 -1.27
C ASP A 225 9.86 0.29 -2.06
N ILE A 226 9.63 0.34 -3.38
CA ILE A 226 9.74 -0.82 -4.27
C ILE A 226 11.02 -0.76 -5.07
N ARG A 227 11.83 -1.82 -4.97
CA ARG A 227 13.14 -1.92 -5.64
C ARG A 227 13.31 -3.25 -6.33
N LYS A 228 13.89 -3.21 -7.51
CA LYS A 228 14.34 -4.41 -8.21
C LYS A 228 15.56 -4.98 -7.50
N ILE A 229 15.56 -6.30 -7.25
CA ILE A 229 16.68 -7.04 -6.66
C ILE A 229 17.50 -7.68 -7.78
N GLU A 230 16.83 -8.46 -8.65
CA GLU A 230 17.48 -9.22 -9.70
C GLU A 230 16.59 -9.42 -10.92
N ASN A 231 17.20 -9.84 -12.03
CA ASN A 231 16.46 -10.25 -13.23
C ASN A 231 16.09 -11.74 -13.13
N ILE A 232 14.85 -12.06 -13.44
CA ILE A 232 14.41 -13.44 -13.65
C ILE A 232 14.74 -13.82 -15.08
N LYS A 233 15.58 -14.84 -15.22
CA LYS A 233 16.00 -15.38 -16.53
C LYS A 233 15.40 -16.76 -16.76
N GLN A 234 14.89 -16.98 -17.94
CA GLN A 234 14.44 -18.29 -18.41
C GLN A 234 14.98 -18.49 -19.82
N ASP A 235 15.63 -19.63 -20.07
CA ASP A 235 16.25 -19.98 -21.36
C ASP A 235 17.21 -18.90 -21.90
N GLY A 236 17.92 -18.22 -21.00
CA GLY A 236 18.88 -17.16 -21.31
C GLY A 236 18.26 -15.76 -21.51
N GLU A 237 16.94 -15.65 -21.62
CA GLU A 237 16.21 -14.38 -21.76
C GLU A 237 15.73 -13.84 -20.42
N VAL A 238 15.70 -12.51 -20.28
CA VAL A 238 15.09 -11.85 -19.12
C VAL A 238 13.58 -11.84 -19.28
N LYS A 239 12.86 -12.60 -18.43
CA LYS A 239 11.40 -12.73 -18.46
C LYS A 239 10.71 -11.88 -17.39
N GLY A 240 11.45 -11.33 -16.46
CA GLY A 240 10.87 -10.52 -15.38
C GLY A 240 11.92 -10.02 -14.39
N ASN A 241 11.43 -9.45 -13.31
CA ASN A 241 12.25 -8.96 -12.19
C ASN A 241 11.73 -9.52 -10.88
N ARG A 242 12.66 -9.92 -10.00
CA ARG A 242 12.35 -10.05 -8.58
C ARG A 242 12.45 -8.68 -7.94
N VAL A 243 11.43 -8.31 -7.19
CA VAL A 243 11.36 -7.02 -6.52
C VAL A 243 11.22 -7.21 -5.01
N ARG A 244 11.73 -6.23 -4.27
CA ARG A 244 11.53 -6.08 -2.83
C ARG A 244 10.71 -4.83 -2.59
N VAL A 245 9.66 -4.94 -1.77
CA VAL A 245 8.87 -3.83 -1.27
C VAL A 245 9.11 -3.71 0.23
N LYS A 246 9.61 -2.56 0.65
CA LYS A 246 9.81 -2.23 2.06
C LYS A 246 8.72 -1.29 2.54
N VAL A 247 8.01 -1.67 3.60
CA VAL A 247 7.00 -0.85 4.25
C VAL A 247 7.70 0.12 5.20
N ILE A 248 8.11 1.29 4.70
CA ILE A 248 8.90 2.24 5.50
C ILE A 248 8.06 3.13 6.42
N LYS A 249 6.75 3.18 6.20
CA LYS A 249 5.78 3.83 7.09
C LYS A 249 4.47 3.06 7.05
N ASN A 250 3.90 2.81 8.22
CA ASN A 250 2.60 2.20 8.35
C ASN A 250 1.92 2.77 9.62
N LYS A 251 0.69 3.28 9.48
CA LYS A 251 -0.11 3.81 10.59
C LYS A 251 -1.21 2.83 11.05
N VAL A 252 -1.33 1.68 10.40
CA VAL A 252 -2.37 0.69 10.67
C VAL A 252 -1.82 -0.64 11.19
N ALA A 253 -0.50 -0.84 11.11
CA ALA A 253 0.22 -1.99 11.64
C ALA A 253 1.70 -1.62 11.86
N PRO A 254 2.52 -2.46 12.53
CA PRO A 254 3.96 -2.22 12.68
C PRO A 254 4.66 -2.04 11.33
N PRO A 255 5.47 -0.97 11.15
CA PRO A 255 6.22 -0.71 9.92
C PRO A 255 7.49 -1.56 9.82
N PHE A 256 8.28 -1.31 8.75
CA PHE A 256 9.60 -1.88 8.44
C PHE A 256 9.62 -3.35 8.04
N ARG A 257 8.45 -3.96 7.81
CA ARG A 257 8.37 -5.28 7.18
C ARG A 257 8.70 -5.19 5.69
N GLU A 258 9.20 -6.29 5.15
CA GLU A 258 9.58 -6.40 3.74
C GLU A 258 8.83 -7.56 3.08
N ALA A 259 8.53 -7.40 1.80
CA ALA A 259 7.96 -8.44 0.96
C ALA A 259 8.77 -8.57 -0.33
N GLU A 260 9.00 -9.79 -0.76
CA GLU A 260 9.64 -10.07 -2.05
C GLU A 260 8.70 -10.89 -2.93
N PHE A 261 8.65 -10.53 -4.21
CA PHE A 261 7.89 -11.27 -5.20
C PHE A 261 8.41 -11.02 -6.62
N ASP A 262 7.99 -11.89 -7.52
CA ASP A 262 8.35 -11.81 -8.93
C ASP A 262 7.33 -10.98 -9.72
N ILE A 263 7.81 -10.07 -10.55
CA ILE A 263 7.03 -9.42 -11.61
C ILE A 263 7.48 -9.99 -12.94
N VAL A 264 6.59 -10.71 -13.63
CA VAL A 264 6.83 -11.33 -14.93
C VAL A 264 6.33 -10.38 -16.02
N TYR A 265 7.14 -10.13 -17.03
CA TYR A 265 6.78 -9.23 -18.12
C TYR A 265 5.57 -9.76 -18.90
N GLY A 266 4.56 -8.91 -19.04
CA GLY A 266 3.30 -9.25 -19.70
C GLY A 266 2.30 -10.07 -18.86
N GLU A 267 2.68 -10.53 -17.64
CA GLU A 267 1.80 -11.24 -16.71
C GLU A 267 1.60 -10.49 -15.38
N GLY A 268 2.58 -9.65 -14.98
CA GLY A 268 2.56 -8.92 -13.71
C GLY A 268 3.06 -9.75 -12.53
N ILE A 269 2.48 -9.53 -11.35
CA ILE A 269 2.87 -10.21 -10.12
C ILE A 269 2.57 -11.71 -10.22
N SER A 270 3.60 -12.54 -10.00
CA SER A 270 3.46 -13.99 -10.03
C SER A 270 2.78 -14.51 -8.77
N LYS A 271 1.45 -14.65 -8.78
CA LYS A 271 0.68 -15.16 -7.65
C LYS A 271 1.19 -16.54 -7.18
N ALA A 272 1.33 -17.50 -8.10
CA ALA A 272 1.82 -18.83 -7.76
C ALA A 272 3.25 -18.81 -7.20
N GLY A 273 4.13 -17.95 -7.73
CA GLY A 273 5.49 -17.80 -7.20
C GLY A 273 5.51 -17.18 -5.80
N ASN A 274 4.66 -16.21 -5.54
CA ASN A 274 4.57 -15.56 -4.24
C ASN A 274 4.02 -16.51 -3.17
N ILE A 275 2.94 -17.24 -3.48
CA ILE A 275 2.36 -18.26 -2.59
C ILE A 275 3.37 -19.38 -2.32
N LEU A 276 4.07 -19.88 -3.35
CA LEU A 276 5.10 -20.91 -3.20
C LEU A 276 6.20 -20.46 -2.23
N ASP A 277 6.76 -19.27 -2.43
CA ASP A 277 7.83 -18.75 -1.58
C ASP A 277 7.37 -18.62 -0.11
N MET A 278 6.15 -18.14 0.11
CA MET A 278 5.55 -18.05 1.45
C MET A 278 5.30 -19.44 2.07
N ALA A 279 4.75 -20.38 1.30
CA ALA A 279 4.46 -21.73 1.77
C ALA A 279 5.74 -22.51 2.15
N VAL A 280 6.84 -22.29 1.41
CA VAL A 280 8.14 -22.86 1.76
C VAL A 280 8.70 -22.24 3.04
N ASN A 281 8.58 -20.92 3.20
CA ASN A 281 9.05 -20.24 4.42
C ASN A 281 8.27 -20.64 5.68
N MET A 282 7.05 -21.15 5.53
CA MET A 282 6.18 -21.60 6.62
C MET A 282 6.13 -23.13 6.74
N ASP A 283 7.00 -23.87 6.06
CA ASP A 283 7.05 -25.33 6.02
C ASP A 283 5.72 -26.01 5.62
N ILE A 284 4.84 -25.27 4.90
CA ILE A 284 3.60 -25.82 4.31
C ILE A 284 3.95 -26.64 3.07
N ILE A 285 4.90 -26.15 2.27
CA ILE A 285 5.53 -26.89 1.17
C ILE A 285 6.95 -27.23 1.62
N GLU A 286 7.26 -28.50 1.70
CA GLU A 286 8.57 -29.00 2.06
C GLU A 286 9.55 -28.84 0.89
N LYS A 287 10.75 -28.32 1.16
CA LYS A 287 11.83 -28.20 0.17
C LYS A 287 13.03 -29.02 0.62
N SER A 288 13.37 -30.05 -0.16
CA SER A 288 14.57 -30.88 0.03
C SER A 288 15.47 -30.79 -1.20
N GLY A 289 16.55 -30.02 -1.08
CA GLY A 289 17.42 -29.71 -2.22
C GLY A 289 16.67 -28.96 -3.32
N SER A 290 16.56 -29.57 -4.51
CA SER A 290 15.79 -29.03 -5.64
C SER A 290 14.35 -29.54 -5.72
N TRP A 291 13.95 -30.49 -4.86
CA TRP A 291 12.63 -31.10 -4.85
C TRP A 291 11.68 -30.38 -3.88
N PHE A 292 10.43 -30.31 -4.29
CA PHE A 292 9.34 -29.74 -3.50
C PHE A 292 8.26 -30.79 -3.30
N SER A 293 7.71 -30.88 -2.08
CA SER A 293 6.64 -31.80 -1.70
C SER A 293 5.52 -31.08 -0.96
N TYR A 294 4.29 -31.52 -1.19
CA TYR A 294 3.11 -31.01 -0.50
C TYR A 294 2.25 -32.20 -0.07
N ASP A 295 1.86 -32.24 1.20
CA ASP A 295 1.12 -33.36 1.85
C ASP A 295 1.75 -34.75 1.57
N GLY A 296 3.10 -34.83 1.51
CA GLY A 296 3.86 -36.05 1.24
C GLY A 296 4.08 -36.38 -0.24
N ASP A 297 3.37 -35.71 -1.13
CA ASP A 297 3.50 -35.91 -2.58
C ASP A 297 4.52 -34.94 -3.19
N ARG A 298 5.37 -35.45 -4.11
CA ARG A 298 6.30 -34.61 -4.86
C ARG A 298 5.54 -33.82 -5.92
N ILE A 299 5.61 -32.45 -5.83
CA ILE A 299 4.93 -31.54 -6.74
C ILE A 299 5.84 -30.95 -7.84
N GLY A 300 7.16 -31.18 -7.75
CA GLY A 300 8.09 -30.78 -8.80
C GLY A 300 9.54 -30.66 -8.36
N GLN A 301 10.41 -30.57 -9.36
CA GLN A 301 11.83 -30.27 -9.17
C GLN A 301 12.15 -28.89 -9.74
N GLY A 302 12.71 -28.02 -8.90
CA GLY A 302 13.00 -26.63 -9.25
C GLY A 302 11.78 -25.70 -9.14
N ARG A 303 12.02 -24.46 -8.73
CA ARG A 303 10.99 -23.46 -8.43
C ARG A 303 10.05 -23.20 -9.61
N GLU A 304 10.57 -23.09 -10.83
CA GLU A 304 9.76 -22.79 -12.02
C GLU A 304 8.77 -23.93 -12.38
N ASN A 305 9.19 -25.18 -12.24
CA ASN A 305 8.30 -26.33 -12.47
C ASN A 305 7.19 -26.40 -11.43
N VAL A 306 7.49 -26.07 -10.17
CA VAL A 306 6.50 -26.03 -9.08
C VAL A 306 5.50 -24.87 -9.30
N LYS A 307 5.99 -23.69 -9.71
CA LYS A 307 5.10 -22.57 -10.11
C LYS A 307 4.14 -22.98 -11.21
N LYS A 308 4.63 -23.70 -12.23
CA LYS A 308 3.80 -24.21 -13.31
C LYS A 308 2.79 -25.21 -12.76
N TYR A 309 3.23 -26.19 -11.96
CA TYR A 309 2.35 -27.17 -11.34
C TYR A 309 1.21 -26.49 -10.55
N LEU A 310 1.51 -25.47 -9.73
CA LEU A 310 0.51 -24.73 -8.97
C LEU A 310 -0.45 -23.95 -9.87
N LYS A 311 0.05 -23.36 -10.96
CA LYS A 311 -0.82 -22.70 -11.97
C LYS A 311 -1.78 -23.69 -12.65
N ASP A 312 -1.30 -24.90 -12.97
CA ASP A 312 -2.07 -25.96 -13.62
C ASP A 312 -3.05 -26.66 -12.63
N ASN A 313 -2.85 -26.49 -11.32
CA ASN A 313 -3.68 -27.07 -10.25
C ASN A 313 -4.24 -25.97 -9.31
N PRO A 314 -5.24 -25.17 -9.76
CA PRO A 314 -5.73 -24.02 -9.02
C PRO A 314 -6.32 -24.38 -7.64
N LYS A 315 -6.91 -25.56 -7.47
CA LYS A 315 -7.42 -26.02 -6.16
C LYS A 315 -6.32 -26.19 -5.14
N ILE A 316 -5.17 -26.74 -5.54
CA ILE A 316 -4.00 -26.89 -4.66
C ILE A 316 -3.43 -25.51 -4.34
N LEU A 317 -3.38 -24.60 -5.33
CA LEU A 317 -2.91 -23.24 -5.11
C LEU A 317 -3.78 -22.48 -4.08
N GLU A 318 -5.11 -22.60 -4.18
CA GLU A 318 -6.07 -22.01 -3.25
C GLU A 318 -5.91 -22.60 -1.84
N GLU A 319 -5.81 -23.93 -1.73
CA GLU A 319 -5.61 -24.60 -0.44
C GLU A 319 -4.30 -24.18 0.24
N VAL A 320 -3.21 -24.09 -0.52
CA VAL A 320 -1.91 -23.61 0.00
C VAL A 320 -2.01 -22.14 0.42
N GLU A 321 -2.68 -21.30 -0.36
CA GLU A 321 -2.92 -19.90 -0.01
C GLU A 321 -3.70 -19.77 1.30
N GLU A 322 -4.77 -20.54 1.48
CA GLU A 322 -5.56 -20.56 2.72
C GLU A 322 -4.73 -20.97 3.93
N LYS A 323 -3.91 -22.03 3.80
CA LYS A 323 -2.98 -22.47 4.86
C LYS A 323 -1.96 -21.38 5.22
N VAL A 324 -1.40 -20.68 4.22
CA VAL A 324 -0.49 -19.56 4.44
C VAL A 324 -1.19 -18.42 5.21
N ARG A 325 -2.40 -18.04 4.81
CA ARG A 325 -3.19 -16.99 5.48
C ARG A 325 -3.55 -17.36 6.92
N ALA A 326 -3.97 -18.60 7.15
CA ALA A 326 -4.32 -19.10 8.48
C ALA A 326 -3.12 -19.10 9.43
N ASN A 327 -1.94 -19.57 8.97
CA ASN A 327 -0.72 -19.56 9.78
C ASN A 327 -0.29 -18.14 10.14
N PHE A 328 -0.43 -17.19 9.20
CA PHE A 328 -0.11 -15.81 9.49
C PHE A 328 -1.08 -15.18 10.49
N ALA A 329 -2.39 -15.40 10.36
CA ALA A 329 -3.39 -14.88 11.28
C ALA A 329 -3.11 -15.37 12.71
N LYS A 330 -2.79 -16.67 12.86
CA LYS A 330 -2.41 -17.25 14.15
C LYS A 330 -1.15 -16.62 14.74
N ALA A 331 -0.08 -16.49 13.95
CA ALA A 331 1.17 -15.87 14.39
C ALA A 331 0.98 -14.39 14.77
N PHE A 332 0.05 -13.70 14.11
CA PHE A 332 -0.29 -12.30 14.42
C PHE A 332 -1.09 -12.21 15.73
N GLU A 333 -2.06 -13.10 15.97
CA GLU A 333 -2.81 -13.20 17.24
C GLU A 333 -1.88 -13.53 18.40
N ASP A 334 -0.98 -14.49 18.24
CA ASP A 334 0.00 -14.87 19.25
C ASP A 334 0.92 -13.68 19.61
N SER A 335 1.32 -12.87 18.62
CA SER A 335 2.16 -11.66 18.84
C SER A 335 1.43 -10.51 19.54
N LEU A 336 0.09 -10.47 19.47
CA LEU A 336 -0.74 -9.49 20.19
C LEU A 336 -1.07 -9.94 21.62
N GLY A 337 -0.97 -11.24 21.88
CA GLY A 337 -1.20 -11.85 23.19
C GLY A 337 0.06 -11.91 24.08
N GLU A 338 1.25 -11.62 23.57
CA GLU A 338 2.45 -11.40 24.38
C GLU A 338 2.25 -10.11 25.18
N GLU A 339 2.07 -10.24 26.49
CA GLU A 339 2.02 -9.13 27.44
C GLU A 339 3.27 -8.27 27.24
N LEU A 340 3.04 -6.96 27.06
CA LEU A 340 4.14 -5.99 27.07
C LEU A 340 4.93 -6.23 28.37
N PRO A 341 6.28 -6.26 28.33
CA PRO A 341 7.07 -6.45 29.54
C PRO A 341 6.63 -5.42 30.59
N GLU A 342 6.38 -5.90 31.80
CA GLU A 342 5.98 -5.04 32.91
C GLU A 342 7.07 -3.98 33.13
N VAL A 343 6.66 -2.73 33.13
CA VAL A 343 7.51 -1.63 33.51
C VAL A 343 7.37 -1.43 35.02
N ASN A 344 8.47 -1.32 35.73
CA ASN A 344 8.47 -0.98 37.15
C ASN A 344 7.84 0.40 37.39
N GLU A 345 7.56 0.74 38.66
CA GLU A 345 6.93 2.02 39.04
C GLU A 345 7.73 3.27 38.59
N ASP A 346 9.01 3.11 38.22
CA ASP A 346 9.90 4.14 37.73
C ASP A 346 9.95 4.23 36.19
N GLY A 347 9.24 3.34 35.44
CA GLY A 347 9.13 3.37 33.99
C GLY A 347 10.30 2.73 33.23
N GLU A 348 11.14 1.94 33.89
CA GLU A 348 12.23 1.17 33.30
C GLU A 348 11.82 -0.30 33.06
N PHE A 349 12.31 -0.89 31.95
CA PHE A 349 12.10 -2.31 31.67
C PHE A 349 12.92 -3.16 32.65
N GLU A 350 12.31 -4.20 33.24
CA GLU A 350 13.07 -5.19 34.00
C GLU A 350 13.93 -6.00 33.03
N ASP A 351 15.26 -5.87 33.15
CA ASP A 351 16.20 -6.74 32.42
C ASP A 351 16.09 -8.16 33.01
N GLU A 352 15.66 -9.14 32.19
CA GLU A 352 15.81 -10.56 32.54
C GLU A 352 17.31 -10.93 32.57
N GLU A 353 17.77 -11.41 33.75
CA GLU A 353 19.11 -11.97 33.96
C GLU A 353 19.32 -13.30 33.20
#